data_7079670ffc4448cde606f329bb9e08ec
#
_entry.id   7079670ffc4448cde606f329bb9e08ec
#
_cell.length_a   1.000
_cell.length_b   1.000
_cell.length_c   1.000
_cell.angle_alpha   90.00
_cell.angle_beta   90.00
_cell.angle_gamma   90.00
#
_symmetry.space_group_name_H-M   'P 1'
#
loop_
_entity.id
_entity.type
_entity.pdbx_description
1 polymer ?
#
loop_
_entity_poly.entity_id
_entity_poly.type
_entity_poly.pdbx_seq_one_letter_code
_entity_poly.pdbx_strand_id
1 'polypeptide(L)'
;VIAAKVDDAVVALNFPIHSDASVVLFTWNDKEGKQVFWHSSSHIMAAAIEQLYPGVKFGIGPSIENGFYYDIDFMDYKISEDDFKKIEDKFMEIARSKVCFTRREVSKQEALDYFTKKNDEYKLELISELEDGTISMYDSGEFTDLCRGPHVYDTSMIKAFKVTSIA
;
A
#
# COMPACT_ATOMS: atom_id res chain seq x y z
N VAL A 1 -0.86 -14.03 12.84
CA VAL A 1 0.23 -13.99 11.87
C VAL A 1 -0.08 -12.94 10.83
N ILE A 2 0.90 -12.11 10.47
CA ILE A 2 0.75 -10.97 9.55
C ILE A 2 1.49 -11.22 8.25
N ALA A 3 2.69 -11.75 8.32
CA ALA A 3 3.56 -12.08 7.20
C ALA A 3 4.45 -13.27 7.56
N ALA A 4 5.28 -13.71 6.65
CA ALA A 4 6.29 -14.73 6.90
C ALA A 4 7.64 -14.33 6.31
N LYS A 5 8.70 -14.94 6.81
CA LYS A 5 9.99 -14.99 6.13
C LYS A 5 10.16 -16.40 5.58
N VAL A 6 10.38 -16.50 4.28
CA VAL A 6 10.70 -17.75 3.58
C VAL A 6 12.15 -17.63 3.13
N ASP A 7 13.01 -18.45 3.69
CA ASP A 7 14.46 -18.32 3.60
C ASP A 7 14.92 -16.92 4.02
N ASP A 8 15.37 -16.09 3.08
CA ASP A 8 15.82 -14.72 3.36
C ASP A 8 14.82 -13.63 2.97
N ALA A 9 13.68 -13.99 2.38
CA ALA A 9 12.69 -13.03 1.88
C ALA A 9 11.49 -12.90 2.81
N VAL A 10 11.09 -11.66 3.14
CA VAL A 10 9.80 -11.38 3.79
C VAL A 10 8.71 -11.41 2.74
N VAL A 11 7.68 -12.21 2.97
CA VAL A 11 6.63 -12.52 2.00
C VAL A 11 5.23 -12.41 2.62
N ALA A 12 4.23 -12.23 1.78
CA ALA A 12 2.83 -12.30 2.17
C ALA A 12 2.41 -13.75 2.49
N LEU A 13 1.32 -13.92 3.24
CA LEU A 13 0.86 -15.26 3.68
C LEU A 13 0.35 -16.15 2.53
N ASN A 14 0.10 -15.60 1.37
CA ASN A 14 -0.29 -16.32 0.17
C ASN A 14 0.89 -16.63 -0.78
N PHE A 15 2.12 -16.38 -0.34
CA PHE A 15 3.32 -16.70 -1.13
C PHE A 15 3.44 -18.22 -1.32
N PRO A 16 3.55 -18.72 -2.57
CA PRO A 16 3.69 -20.15 -2.82
C PRO A 16 5.09 -20.64 -2.48
N ILE A 17 5.17 -21.78 -1.76
CA ILE A 17 6.43 -22.46 -1.45
C ILE A 17 6.49 -23.72 -2.33
N HIS A 18 7.48 -23.82 -3.20
CA HIS A 18 7.59 -24.89 -4.21
C HIS A 18 8.64 -25.94 -3.87
N SER A 19 9.46 -25.72 -2.83
CA SER A 19 10.51 -26.62 -2.37
C SER A 19 10.68 -26.50 -0.86
N ASP A 20 11.48 -27.35 -0.25
CA ASP A 20 11.82 -27.23 1.17
C ASP A 20 12.43 -25.86 1.46
N ALA A 21 11.93 -25.20 2.48
CA ALA A 21 12.33 -23.84 2.84
C ALA A 21 12.27 -23.64 4.37
N SER A 22 13.09 -22.73 4.88
CA SER A 22 12.97 -22.25 6.25
C SER A 22 11.86 -21.21 6.34
N VAL A 23 10.91 -21.40 7.24
CA VAL A 23 9.76 -20.48 7.41
C VAL A 23 9.73 -19.93 8.83
N VAL A 24 9.72 -18.60 8.95
CA VAL A 24 9.49 -17.87 10.21
C VAL A 24 8.22 -17.05 10.07
N LEU A 25 7.30 -17.18 11.02
CA LEU A 25 6.03 -16.45 11.02
C LEU A 25 6.17 -15.15 11.81
N PHE A 26 5.72 -14.04 11.22
CA PHE A 26 5.72 -12.74 11.86
C PHE A 26 4.34 -12.33 12.37
N THR A 27 4.32 -11.81 13.57
CA THR A 27 3.15 -11.31 14.28
C THR A 27 3.27 -9.80 14.52
N TRP A 28 2.32 -9.22 15.24
CA TRP A 28 2.41 -7.82 15.68
C TRP A 28 3.61 -7.52 16.59
N ASN A 29 4.16 -8.52 17.28
CA ASN A 29 5.30 -8.34 18.16
C ASN A 29 6.63 -8.25 17.42
N ASP A 30 6.65 -8.62 16.14
CA ASP A 30 7.83 -8.63 15.29
C ASP A 30 7.92 -7.35 14.49
N LYS A 31 9.13 -6.82 14.30
CA LYS A 31 9.38 -5.60 13.54
C LYS A 31 8.87 -5.72 12.09
N GLU A 32 9.18 -6.83 11.46
CA GLU A 32 8.77 -7.14 10.08
C GLU A 32 7.24 -7.23 9.96
N GLY A 33 6.58 -7.85 10.92
CA GLY A 33 5.12 -7.91 10.96
C GLY A 33 4.48 -6.53 11.08
N LYS A 34 5.02 -5.65 11.94
CA LYS A 34 4.57 -4.25 12.06
C LYS A 34 4.79 -3.48 10.76
N GLN A 35 5.95 -3.64 10.11
CA GLN A 35 6.25 -2.96 8.85
C GLN A 35 5.25 -3.34 7.75
N VAL A 36 4.97 -4.63 7.58
CA VAL A 36 3.97 -5.11 6.60
C VAL A 36 2.57 -4.59 6.93
N PHE A 37 2.20 -4.58 8.21
CA PHE A 37 0.91 -4.06 8.66
C PHE A 37 0.75 -2.56 8.36
N TRP A 38 1.74 -1.75 8.74
CA TRP A 38 1.71 -0.30 8.48
C TRP A 38 1.75 0.03 7.00
N HIS A 39 2.57 -0.67 6.23
CA HIS A 39 2.64 -0.53 4.77
C HIS A 39 1.28 -0.85 4.11
N SER A 40 0.61 -1.91 4.53
CA SER A 40 -0.73 -2.24 4.01
C SER A 40 -1.77 -1.20 4.44
N SER A 41 -1.64 -0.66 5.65
CA SER A 41 -2.52 0.42 6.13
C SER A 41 -2.33 1.69 5.30
N SER A 42 -1.10 2.03 4.88
CA SER A 42 -0.86 3.18 4.02
C SER A 42 -1.55 3.05 2.66
N HIS A 43 -1.58 1.85 2.07
CA HIS A 43 -2.30 1.59 0.81
C HIS A 43 -3.82 1.70 0.97
N ILE A 44 -4.40 1.23 2.08
CA ILE A 44 -5.84 1.39 2.34
C ILE A 44 -6.19 2.87 2.52
N MET A 45 -5.34 3.65 3.20
CA MET A 45 -5.53 5.09 3.33
C MET A 45 -5.46 5.78 1.97
N ALA A 46 -4.49 5.43 1.12
CA ALA A 46 -4.38 5.98 -0.23
C ALA A 46 -5.62 5.65 -1.07
N ALA A 47 -6.11 4.41 -1.02
CA ALA A 47 -7.35 4.00 -1.68
C ALA A 47 -8.57 4.80 -1.18
N ALA A 48 -8.67 5.03 0.14
CA ALA A 48 -9.74 5.83 0.72
C ALA A 48 -9.69 7.29 0.24
N ILE A 49 -8.50 7.87 0.20
CA ILE A 49 -8.28 9.24 -0.24
C ILE A 49 -8.55 9.38 -1.73
N GLU A 50 -8.10 8.45 -2.58
CA GLU A 50 -8.38 8.46 -4.02
C GLU A 50 -9.88 8.44 -4.32
N GLN A 51 -10.66 7.65 -3.56
CA GLN A 51 -12.12 7.59 -3.70
C GLN A 51 -12.83 8.86 -3.22
N LEU A 52 -12.30 9.50 -2.18
CA LEU A 52 -12.89 10.74 -1.62
C LEU A 52 -12.50 12.00 -2.39
N TYR A 53 -11.32 12.00 -2.98
CA TYR A 53 -10.70 13.14 -3.64
C TYR A 53 -10.11 12.71 -5.00
N PRO A 54 -10.96 12.46 -6.00
CA PRO A 54 -10.48 12.03 -7.32
C PRO A 54 -9.48 13.00 -7.93
N GLY A 55 -8.43 12.46 -8.53
CA GLY A 55 -7.37 13.24 -9.20
C GLY A 55 -6.21 13.67 -8.31
N VAL A 56 -6.20 13.30 -7.01
CA VAL A 56 -5.03 13.48 -6.15
C VAL A 56 -3.86 12.63 -6.65
N LYS A 57 -2.64 13.07 -6.36
CA LYS A 57 -1.42 12.37 -6.77
C LYS A 57 -0.69 11.84 -5.56
N PHE A 58 -0.10 10.67 -5.72
CA PHE A 58 0.55 9.97 -4.62
C PHE A 58 2.07 9.93 -4.80
N GLY A 59 2.80 10.46 -3.83
CA GLY A 59 4.23 10.29 -3.68
C GLY A 59 4.57 8.91 -3.08
N ILE A 60 5.17 8.91 -1.92
CA ILE A 60 5.57 7.71 -1.17
C ILE A 60 4.83 7.61 0.16
N GLY A 61 4.59 6.38 0.62
CA GLY A 61 3.90 6.07 1.86
C GLY A 61 4.64 5.04 2.72
N PRO A 62 5.85 5.36 3.25
CA PRO A 62 6.62 4.39 4.01
C PRO A 62 6.03 4.15 5.39
N SER A 63 6.25 2.94 5.90
CA SER A 63 6.06 2.64 7.31
C SER A 63 7.16 3.30 8.16
N ILE A 64 6.79 3.76 9.34
CA ILE A 64 7.69 4.26 10.38
C ILE A 64 7.55 3.40 11.64
N GLU A 65 8.29 3.71 12.70
CA GLU A 65 8.32 2.87 13.92
C GLU A 65 6.94 2.63 14.53
N ASN A 66 6.08 3.66 14.60
CA ASN A 66 4.77 3.61 15.23
C ASN A 66 3.66 4.12 14.30
N GLY A 67 3.64 3.64 13.06
CA GLY A 67 2.65 4.05 12.08
C GLY A 67 3.20 4.17 10.68
N PHE A 68 2.67 5.12 9.94
CA PHE A 68 3.09 5.46 8.58
C PHE A 68 2.68 6.90 8.27
N TYR A 69 3.21 7.42 7.19
CA TYR A 69 2.70 8.64 6.55
C TYR A 69 2.53 8.40 5.05
N TYR A 70 1.92 9.31 4.35
CA TYR A 70 1.84 9.30 2.91
C TYR A 70 1.93 10.72 2.38
N ASP A 71 2.85 10.94 1.45
CA ASP A 71 2.98 12.22 0.74
C ASP A 71 1.93 12.25 -0.37
N ILE A 72 1.00 13.20 -0.28
CA ILE A 72 -0.15 13.30 -1.19
C ILE A 72 -0.30 14.75 -1.65
N ASP A 73 -0.32 14.94 -2.95
CA ASP A 73 -0.73 16.19 -3.54
C ASP A 73 -2.25 16.19 -3.74
N PHE A 74 -2.92 16.97 -2.91
CA PHE A 74 -4.38 17.09 -2.93
C PHE A 74 -4.89 18.03 -4.03
N MET A 75 -4.01 18.55 -4.89
CA MET A 75 -4.36 19.45 -5.97
C MET A 75 -5.15 20.67 -5.44
N ASP A 76 -6.36 20.89 -5.93
CA ASP A 76 -7.22 22.02 -5.53
C ASP A 76 -8.02 21.75 -4.24
N TYR A 77 -7.98 20.52 -3.70
CA TYR A 77 -8.68 20.20 -2.44
C TYR A 77 -7.96 20.79 -1.24
N LYS A 78 -8.71 21.47 -0.39
CA LYS A 78 -8.21 22.00 0.89
C LYS A 78 -8.55 21.01 2.00
N ILE A 79 -7.55 20.30 2.46
CA ILE A 79 -7.70 19.29 3.49
C ILE A 79 -7.37 19.89 4.86
N SER A 80 -8.16 19.55 5.84
CA SER A 80 -8.01 19.97 7.24
C SER A 80 -8.30 18.82 8.19
N GLU A 81 -8.14 19.05 9.47
CA GLU A 81 -8.50 18.06 10.52
C GLU A 81 -9.99 17.68 10.50
N ASP A 82 -10.86 18.54 9.98
CA ASP A 82 -12.29 18.25 9.82
C ASP A 82 -12.57 17.10 8.84
N ASP A 83 -11.62 16.82 7.93
CA ASP A 83 -11.70 15.72 6.96
C ASP A 83 -11.28 14.37 7.55
N PHE A 84 -10.58 14.35 8.68
CA PHE A 84 -10.01 13.12 9.25
C PHE A 84 -11.08 12.06 9.46
N LYS A 85 -12.21 12.43 10.05
CA LYS A 85 -13.32 11.49 10.29
C LYS A 85 -13.84 10.85 9.01
N LYS A 86 -13.96 11.62 7.94
CA LYS A 86 -14.41 11.14 6.62
C LYS A 86 -13.39 10.15 6.01
N ILE A 87 -12.09 10.44 6.15
CA ILE A 87 -11.02 9.55 5.69
C ILE A 87 -11.00 8.26 6.51
N GLU A 88 -11.11 8.36 7.83
CA GLU A 88 -11.16 7.20 8.73
C GLU A 88 -12.36 6.30 8.46
N ASP A 89 -13.54 6.87 8.24
CA ASP A 89 -14.75 6.10 7.93
C ASP A 89 -14.62 5.37 6.58
N LYS A 90 -14.09 6.04 5.55
CA LYS A 90 -13.84 5.43 4.24
C LYS A 90 -12.75 4.35 4.32
N PHE A 91 -11.68 4.60 5.07
CA PHE A 91 -10.66 3.58 5.34
C PHE A 91 -11.28 2.32 5.95
N MET A 92 -12.12 2.48 6.98
CA MET A 92 -12.76 1.34 7.65
C MET A 92 -13.80 0.64 6.78
N GLU A 93 -14.45 1.34 5.85
CA GLU A 93 -15.30 0.74 4.83
C GLU A 93 -14.49 -0.20 3.94
N ILE A 94 -13.36 0.26 3.39
CA ILE A 94 -12.45 -0.56 2.57
C ILE A 94 -11.85 -1.71 3.40
N ALA A 95 -11.42 -1.46 4.62
CA ALA A 95 -10.88 -2.50 5.49
C ALA A 95 -11.88 -3.65 5.70
N ARG A 96 -13.15 -3.34 5.89
CA ARG A 96 -14.22 -4.34 6.08
C ARG A 96 -14.61 -5.10 4.82
N SER A 97 -14.29 -4.60 3.65
CA SER A 97 -14.65 -5.22 2.36
C SER A 97 -13.87 -6.50 2.05
N LYS A 98 -12.83 -6.83 2.83
CA LYS A 98 -12.00 -8.04 2.73
C LYS A 98 -11.34 -8.20 1.35
N VAL A 99 -10.85 -7.12 0.80
CA VAL A 99 -10.14 -7.12 -0.48
C VAL A 99 -8.73 -7.67 -0.29
N CYS A 100 -8.34 -8.64 -1.11
CA CYS A 100 -6.97 -9.15 -1.13
C CYS A 100 -6.02 -8.17 -1.82
N PHE A 101 -4.76 -8.17 -1.37
CA PHE A 101 -3.68 -7.50 -2.08
C PHE A 101 -3.10 -8.45 -3.13
N THR A 102 -3.15 -8.05 -4.39
CA THR A 102 -2.67 -8.86 -5.51
C THR A 102 -1.43 -8.22 -6.13
N ARG A 103 -0.30 -8.93 -6.08
CA ARG A 103 0.95 -8.50 -6.70
C ARG A 103 0.97 -8.87 -8.18
N ARG A 104 1.35 -7.91 -9.01
CA ARG A 104 1.65 -8.13 -10.44
C ARG A 104 3.06 -7.65 -10.75
N GLU A 105 3.83 -8.45 -11.47
CA GLU A 105 5.04 -7.99 -12.14
C GLU A 105 4.65 -7.39 -13.49
N VAL A 106 5.16 -6.22 -13.79
CA VAL A 106 4.80 -5.46 -14.98
C VAL A 106 6.06 -4.97 -15.69
N SER A 107 5.97 -4.76 -17.00
CA SER A 107 7.02 -4.07 -17.74
C SER A 107 7.07 -2.59 -17.36
N LYS A 108 8.21 -1.95 -17.56
CA LYS A 108 8.35 -0.50 -17.34
C LYS A 108 7.34 0.28 -18.20
N GLN A 109 7.12 -0.16 -19.44
CA GLN A 109 6.16 0.50 -20.34
C GLN A 109 4.71 0.38 -19.81
N GLU A 110 4.31 -0.80 -19.31
CA GLU A 110 2.97 -0.98 -18.73
C GLU A 110 2.75 -0.07 -17.51
N ALA A 111 3.75 0.03 -16.62
CA ALA A 111 3.68 0.92 -15.47
C ALA A 111 3.58 2.40 -15.91
N LEU A 112 4.41 2.83 -16.86
CA LEU A 112 4.35 4.20 -17.42
C LEU A 112 3.00 4.49 -18.04
N ASP A 113 2.44 3.59 -18.84
CA ASP A 113 1.13 3.77 -19.49
C ASP A 113 0.00 3.90 -18.45
N TYR A 114 0.06 3.10 -17.37
CA TYR A 114 -0.92 3.14 -16.31
C TYR A 114 -0.93 4.50 -15.58
N PHE A 115 0.24 4.95 -15.10
CA PHE A 115 0.33 6.20 -14.34
C PHE A 115 0.22 7.46 -15.22
N THR A 116 0.52 7.35 -16.53
CA THR A 116 0.23 8.40 -17.50
C THR A 116 -1.29 8.62 -17.63
N LYS A 117 -2.08 7.53 -17.70
CA LYS A 117 -3.55 7.61 -17.72
C LYS A 117 -4.13 8.21 -16.44
N LYS A 118 -3.47 7.94 -15.30
CA LYS A 118 -3.82 8.55 -14.00
C LYS A 118 -3.33 9.99 -13.85
N ASN A 119 -2.49 10.48 -14.76
CA ASN A 119 -1.83 11.78 -14.67
C ASN A 119 -1.04 11.97 -13.37
N ASP A 120 -0.41 10.89 -12.87
CA ASP A 120 0.40 10.88 -11.65
C ASP A 120 1.88 11.02 -11.99
N GLU A 121 2.34 12.26 -12.05
CA GLU A 121 3.72 12.59 -12.42
C GLU A 121 4.75 12.12 -11.39
N TYR A 122 4.38 12.05 -10.09
CA TYR A 122 5.29 11.55 -9.04
C TYR A 122 5.60 10.06 -9.23
N LYS A 123 4.59 9.25 -9.60
CA LYS A 123 4.82 7.83 -9.93
C LYS A 123 5.58 7.67 -11.24
N LEU A 124 5.35 8.53 -12.23
CA LEU A 124 6.12 8.51 -13.48
C LEU A 124 7.60 8.80 -13.24
N GLU A 125 7.92 9.79 -12.38
CA GLU A 125 9.30 10.08 -11.99
C GLU A 125 9.95 8.87 -11.30
N LEU A 126 9.29 8.28 -10.30
CA LEU A 126 9.77 7.08 -9.61
C LEU A 126 10.04 5.92 -10.58
N ILE A 127 9.11 5.66 -11.52
CA ILE A 127 9.25 4.58 -12.50
C ILE A 127 10.44 4.85 -13.44
N SER A 128 10.71 6.12 -13.79
CA SER A 128 11.81 6.48 -14.68
C SER A 128 13.17 6.00 -14.15
N GLU A 129 13.35 5.99 -12.83
CA GLU A 129 14.56 5.57 -12.13
C GLU A 129 14.68 4.03 -11.95
N LEU A 130 13.60 3.28 -12.18
CA LEU A 130 13.59 1.84 -12.01
C LEU A 130 14.09 1.11 -13.28
N GLU A 131 14.76 -0.02 -13.07
CA GLU A 131 15.14 -0.93 -14.16
C GLU A 131 13.94 -1.78 -14.59
N ASP A 132 13.82 -2.03 -15.89
CA ASP A 132 12.81 -2.95 -16.41
C ASP A 132 13.04 -4.37 -15.89
N GLY A 133 11.93 -5.10 -15.65
CA GLY A 133 11.97 -6.44 -15.06
C GLY A 133 12.05 -6.48 -13.52
N THR A 134 12.11 -5.32 -12.86
CA THR A 134 12.10 -5.23 -11.39
C THR A 134 10.84 -4.55 -10.84
N ILE A 135 9.91 -4.18 -11.70
CA ILE A 135 8.75 -3.37 -11.36
C ILE A 135 7.58 -4.27 -10.99
N SER A 136 6.99 -3.99 -9.83
CA SER A 136 5.75 -4.61 -9.39
C SER A 136 4.70 -3.58 -9.00
N MET A 137 3.46 -3.92 -9.22
CA MET A 137 2.29 -3.17 -8.82
C MET A 137 1.42 -4.04 -7.92
N TYR A 138 0.71 -3.42 -7.00
CA TYR A 138 -0.25 -4.08 -6.15
C TYR A 138 -1.65 -3.51 -6.38
N ASP A 139 -2.57 -4.42 -6.64
CA ASP A 139 -3.99 -4.11 -6.73
C ASP A 139 -4.67 -4.43 -5.40
N SER A 140 -5.55 -3.54 -4.94
CA SER A 140 -6.46 -3.74 -3.81
C SER A 140 -7.84 -3.17 -4.15
N GLY A 141 -8.70 -4.02 -4.73
CA GLY A 141 -9.95 -3.58 -5.33
C GLY A 141 -9.71 -2.70 -6.55
N GLU A 142 -10.24 -1.50 -6.54
CA GLU A 142 -10.07 -0.53 -7.64
C GLU A 142 -8.78 0.30 -7.52
N PHE A 143 -8.10 0.22 -6.39
CA PHE A 143 -6.85 0.95 -6.16
C PHE A 143 -5.65 0.12 -6.60
N THR A 144 -4.76 0.75 -7.37
CA THR A 144 -3.49 0.17 -7.82
C THR A 144 -2.36 1.12 -7.51
N ASP A 145 -1.29 0.61 -6.93
CA ASP A 145 -0.09 1.39 -6.65
C ASP A 145 1.20 0.68 -7.07
N LEU A 146 2.22 1.48 -7.36
CA LEU A 146 3.60 1.03 -7.56
C LEU A 146 4.19 0.60 -6.22
N CYS A 147 4.48 -0.67 -6.05
CA CYS A 147 4.89 -1.20 -4.76
C CYS A 147 5.65 -2.52 -4.87
N ARG A 148 6.64 -2.70 -3.99
CA ARG A 148 7.39 -3.97 -3.88
C ARG A 148 6.71 -4.97 -2.96
N GLY A 149 5.85 -4.53 -2.06
CA GLY A 149 5.27 -5.34 -1.01
C GLY A 149 6.28 -5.76 0.07
N PRO A 150 6.00 -6.81 0.86
CA PRO A 150 4.71 -7.52 0.87
C PRO A 150 3.60 -6.75 1.61
N HIS A 151 2.38 -7.26 1.48
CA HIS A 151 1.19 -6.78 2.19
C HIS A 151 0.58 -7.88 3.06
N VAL A 152 -0.32 -7.49 3.96
CA VAL A 152 -1.20 -8.43 4.67
C VAL A 152 -2.06 -9.21 3.68
N TYR A 153 -2.64 -10.34 4.12
CA TYR A 153 -3.44 -11.20 3.24
C TYR A 153 -4.63 -10.47 2.60
N ASP A 154 -5.41 -9.77 3.42
CA ASP A 154 -6.51 -8.92 2.96
C ASP A 154 -6.70 -7.70 3.87
N THR A 155 -7.49 -6.75 3.41
CA THR A 155 -7.74 -5.48 4.11
C THR A 155 -8.41 -5.67 5.47
N SER A 156 -9.15 -6.76 5.70
CA SER A 156 -9.87 -7.01 6.96
C SER A 156 -8.96 -7.34 8.14
N MET A 157 -7.67 -7.54 7.90
CA MET A 157 -6.68 -7.67 8.97
C MET A 157 -6.47 -6.37 9.74
N ILE A 158 -6.76 -5.23 9.15
CA ILE A 158 -6.68 -3.92 9.81
C ILE A 158 -8.03 -3.61 10.46
N LYS A 159 -8.06 -3.54 11.80
CA LYS A 159 -9.29 -3.43 12.59
C LYS A 159 -9.59 -2.02 13.10
N ALA A 160 -8.59 -1.16 13.11
CA ALA A 160 -8.72 0.22 13.54
C ALA A 160 -7.71 1.11 12.80
N PHE A 161 -8.07 2.35 12.59
CA PHE A 161 -7.26 3.35 11.94
C PHE A 161 -7.55 4.74 12.51
N LYS A 162 -6.51 5.55 12.63
CA LYS A 162 -6.62 6.93 13.08
C LYS A 162 -5.66 7.83 12.30
N VAL A 163 -6.16 8.92 11.74
CA VAL A 163 -5.32 10.01 11.24
C VAL A 163 -4.91 10.87 12.43
N THR A 164 -3.62 11.12 12.59
CA THR A 164 -3.09 11.85 13.76
C THR A 164 -2.75 13.28 13.46
N SER A 165 -2.29 13.58 12.26
CA SER A 165 -1.88 14.93 11.84
C SER A 165 -1.83 15.06 10.34
N ILE A 166 -1.84 16.28 9.89
CA ILE A 166 -1.50 16.73 8.53
C ILE A 166 -0.37 17.75 8.64
N ALA A 167 0.56 17.75 7.69
CA ALA A 167 1.70 18.67 7.64
C ALA A 167 1.68 19.43 6.31
#